data_064566859bde5cc99932aa7d79e873e5
#
_entry.id   064566859bde5cc99932aa7d79e873e5
#
_cell.length_a   1.000
_cell.length_b   1.000
_cell.length_c   1.000
_cell.angle_alpha   90.00
_cell.angle_beta   90.00
_cell.angle_gamma   90.00
#
_symmetry.space_group_name_H-M   'P 1'
#
loop_
_entity.id
_entity.type
_entity.pdbx_description
1 polymer ?
#
loop_
_entity_poly.entity_id
_entity_poly.type
_entity_poly.pdbx_seq_one_letter_code
_entity_poly.pdbx_strand_id
1 'polypeptide(L)'
;MYLKPKLKCSDGFFNLFINNKEIKTPEKVSFNFKEKISPNLILKEIKKFKLKNLNQSTYYNTFSLAKDKIQVDKQKYIEEVLKYINTDLICYWENKPDDLYTLQLDNWNSQLKKLKKEELNFDYTFNITPIKQNKSSIVLLKKKVNSIR
;
A
#
# COMPACT_ATOMS: atom_id res chain seq x y z
N MET A 1 25.48 14.87 -5.81
CA MET A 1 26.10 13.56 -5.47
C MET A 1 24.97 12.57 -5.26
N TYR A 2 25.05 11.35 -5.83
CA TYR A 2 24.00 10.32 -5.69
C TYR A 2 24.17 9.54 -4.38
N LEU A 3 23.07 9.03 -3.85
CA LEU A 3 23.08 8.17 -2.68
C LEU A 3 23.79 6.85 -2.99
N LYS A 4 24.63 6.40 -2.06
CA LYS A 4 25.34 5.10 -2.15
C LYS A 4 24.78 4.14 -1.10
N PRO A 5 23.69 3.40 -1.44
CA PRO A 5 23.04 2.52 -0.49
C PRO A 5 23.81 1.20 -0.34
N LYS A 6 23.88 0.71 0.89
CA LYS A 6 24.40 -0.61 1.26
C LYS A 6 23.45 -1.30 2.24
N LEU A 7 23.40 -2.62 2.19
CA LEU A 7 22.67 -3.45 3.13
C LEU A 7 23.67 -4.22 3.98
N LYS A 8 23.46 -4.21 5.28
CA LYS A 8 24.22 -5.04 6.23
C LYS A 8 23.24 -5.91 7.01
N CYS A 9 23.66 -7.14 7.32
CA CYS A 9 22.92 -8.04 8.19
C CYS A 9 23.62 -8.10 9.54
N SER A 10 22.88 -7.84 10.63
CA SER A 10 23.35 -8.01 12.00
C SER A 10 22.17 -8.47 12.85
N ASP A 11 22.44 -9.41 13.77
CA ASP A 11 21.47 -9.94 14.73
C ASP A 11 20.14 -10.43 14.08
N GLY A 12 20.24 -11.01 12.87
CA GLY A 12 19.09 -11.51 12.11
C GLY A 12 18.25 -10.41 11.43
N PHE A 13 18.72 -9.17 11.43
CA PHE A 13 18.06 -8.06 10.76
C PHE A 13 18.91 -7.48 9.63
N PHE A 14 18.25 -7.05 8.58
CA PHE A 14 18.84 -6.30 7.47
C PHE A 14 18.67 -4.81 7.71
N ASN A 15 19.78 -4.10 7.85
CA ASN A 15 19.85 -2.68 8.10
C ASN A 15 20.33 -1.93 6.84
N LEU A 16 19.65 -0.85 6.51
CA LEU A 16 19.98 -0.01 5.36
C LEU A 16 20.96 1.09 5.76
N PHE A 17 22.05 1.23 4.99
CA PHE A 17 23.06 2.27 5.16
C PHE A 17 23.13 3.13 3.90
N ILE A 18 23.34 4.43 4.08
CA ILE A 18 23.64 5.38 3.01
C ILE A 18 24.86 6.18 3.41
N ASN A 19 25.87 6.19 2.53
CA ASN A 19 27.16 6.86 2.80
C ASN A 19 27.77 6.42 4.15
N ASN A 20 27.67 5.12 4.46
CA ASN A 20 28.13 4.48 5.70
C ASN A 20 27.36 4.88 6.98
N LYS A 21 26.30 5.69 6.91
CA LYS A 21 25.41 5.98 8.04
C LYS A 21 24.20 5.08 7.98
N GLU A 22 23.84 4.48 9.11
CA GLU A 22 22.60 3.73 9.25
C GLU A 22 21.39 4.65 9.06
N ILE A 23 20.42 4.18 8.29
CA ILE A 23 19.22 4.93 8.01
C ILE A 23 18.18 4.66 9.10
N LYS A 24 17.54 5.73 9.53
CA LYS A 24 16.36 5.72 10.39
C LYS A 24 15.17 6.28 9.65
N THR A 25 13.98 6.00 10.17
CA THR A 25 12.75 6.63 9.71
C THR A 25 12.73 8.12 10.09
N PRO A 26 11.79 8.93 9.56
CA PRO A 26 11.59 10.32 10.01
C PRO A 26 11.40 10.48 11.51
N GLU A 27 10.70 9.55 12.17
CA GLU A 27 10.51 9.53 13.63
C GLU A 27 11.71 8.90 14.39
N LYS A 28 12.85 8.74 13.71
CA LYS A 28 14.11 8.20 14.26
C LYS A 28 14.04 6.73 14.72
N VAL A 29 13.03 5.98 14.28
CA VAL A 29 12.93 4.53 14.50
C VAL A 29 13.98 3.81 13.65
N SER A 30 14.55 2.72 14.16
CA SER A 30 15.52 1.91 13.43
C SER A 30 14.90 1.32 12.16
N PHE A 31 15.56 1.51 11.01
CA PHE A 31 15.07 1.09 9.71
C PHE A 31 15.59 -0.31 9.35
N ASN A 32 15.19 -1.28 10.16
CA ASN A 32 15.58 -2.68 10.05
C ASN A 32 14.44 -3.57 9.54
N PHE A 33 14.81 -4.70 8.94
CA PHE A 33 13.88 -5.65 8.32
C PHE A 33 14.32 -7.08 8.64
N LYS A 34 13.37 -7.96 8.97
CA LYS A 34 13.65 -9.39 9.12
C LYS A 34 13.95 -10.07 7.79
N GLU A 35 13.39 -9.55 6.71
CA GLU A 35 13.51 -10.10 5.37
C GLU A 35 14.32 -9.18 4.46
N LYS A 36 15.09 -9.80 3.55
CA LYS A 36 15.95 -9.08 2.60
C LYS A 36 15.17 -8.40 1.47
N ILE A 37 13.93 -8.82 1.21
CA ILE A 37 13.15 -8.35 0.05
C ILE A 37 12.87 -6.85 0.16
N SER A 38 12.28 -6.42 1.26
CA SER A 38 11.85 -5.03 1.47
C SER A 38 12.99 -4.01 1.35
N PRO A 39 14.12 -4.15 2.05
CA PRO A 39 15.22 -3.21 1.89
C PRO A 39 15.89 -3.28 0.51
N ASN A 40 15.85 -4.43 -0.19
CA ASN A 40 16.33 -4.52 -1.55
C ASN A 40 15.49 -3.73 -2.56
N LEU A 41 14.17 -3.57 -2.34
CA LEU A 41 13.34 -2.71 -3.18
C LEU A 41 13.84 -1.26 -3.12
N ILE A 42 14.14 -0.76 -1.93
CA ILE A 42 14.70 0.59 -1.73
C ILE A 42 16.06 0.73 -2.42
N LEU A 43 16.94 -0.26 -2.24
CA LEU A 43 18.26 -0.24 -2.89
C LEU A 43 18.15 -0.20 -4.43
N LYS A 44 17.28 -1.03 -4.99
CA LYS A 44 17.05 -1.09 -6.44
C LYS A 44 16.51 0.23 -6.95
N GLU A 45 15.55 0.83 -6.24
CA GLU A 45 14.96 2.12 -6.61
C GLU A 45 16.01 3.24 -6.62
N ILE A 46 16.79 3.36 -5.53
CA ILE A 46 17.84 4.38 -5.41
C ILE A 46 18.85 4.24 -6.55
N LYS A 47 19.31 3.02 -6.84
CA LYS A 47 20.30 2.76 -7.90
C LYS A 47 19.71 3.01 -9.29
N LYS A 48 18.51 2.51 -9.57
CA LYS A 48 17.85 2.63 -10.88
C LYS A 48 17.62 4.10 -11.26
N PHE A 49 17.12 4.90 -10.32
CA PHE A 49 16.76 6.29 -10.57
C PHE A 49 17.84 7.29 -10.14
N LYS A 50 19.00 6.81 -9.66
CA LYS A 50 20.13 7.64 -9.21
C LYS A 50 19.69 8.73 -8.23
N LEU A 51 18.91 8.35 -7.22
CA LEU A 51 18.30 9.30 -6.28
C LEU A 51 19.37 10.08 -5.51
N LYS A 52 19.10 11.35 -5.26
CA LYS A 52 19.98 12.26 -4.50
C LYS A 52 19.52 12.41 -3.05
N ASN A 53 18.24 12.11 -2.78
CA ASN A 53 17.63 12.21 -1.45
C ASN A 53 16.72 11.00 -1.22
N LEU A 54 16.68 10.50 0.02
CA LEU A 54 15.82 9.38 0.43
C LEU A 54 14.34 9.67 0.27
N ASN A 55 13.91 10.91 0.50
CA ASN A 55 12.52 11.31 0.36
C ASN A 55 11.99 11.19 -1.09
N GLN A 56 12.88 11.02 -2.07
CA GLN A 56 12.52 10.71 -3.45
C GLN A 56 12.19 9.21 -3.65
N SER A 57 12.52 8.35 -2.69
CA SER A 57 12.23 6.92 -2.77
C SER A 57 10.81 6.63 -2.28
N THR A 58 9.97 6.12 -3.17
CA THR A 58 8.61 5.68 -2.84
C THR A 58 8.64 4.56 -1.81
N TYR A 59 9.51 3.57 -1.99
CA TYR A 59 9.62 2.45 -1.04
C TYR A 59 10.10 2.90 0.34
N TYR A 60 11.10 3.81 0.41
CA TYR A 60 11.53 4.34 1.71
C TYR A 60 10.39 5.05 2.44
N ASN A 61 9.65 5.92 1.75
CA ASN A 61 8.53 6.65 2.33
C ASN A 61 7.42 5.69 2.80
N THR A 62 7.07 4.69 1.99
CA THR A 62 6.05 3.68 2.32
C THR A 62 6.44 2.88 3.56
N PHE A 63 7.67 2.35 3.60
CA PHE A 63 8.12 1.58 4.76
C PHE A 63 8.33 2.44 6.01
N SER A 64 8.74 3.70 5.85
CA SER A 64 8.82 4.65 6.98
C SER A 64 7.44 4.89 7.57
N LEU A 65 6.43 5.16 6.73
CA LEU A 65 5.05 5.33 7.18
C LEU A 65 4.53 4.09 7.91
N ALA A 66 4.83 2.90 7.39
CA ALA A 66 4.44 1.65 8.03
C ALA A 66 5.06 1.52 9.43
N LYS A 67 6.35 1.83 9.59
CA LYS A 67 7.05 1.74 10.88
C LYS A 67 6.64 2.84 11.85
N ASP A 68 6.56 4.08 11.38
CA ASP A 68 6.35 5.24 12.24
C ASP A 68 4.91 5.40 12.68
N LYS A 69 3.95 4.98 11.86
CA LYS A 69 2.53 5.24 12.07
C LYS A 69 1.71 3.96 12.18
N ILE A 70 1.76 3.08 11.16
CA ILE A 70 0.86 1.93 11.10
C ILE A 70 1.19 0.91 12.19
N GLN A 71 2.48 0.64 12.47
CA GLN A 71 2.86 -0.27 13.55
C GLN A 71 2.48 0.26 14.94
N VAL A 72 2.41 1.58 15.12
CA VAL A 72 2.04 2.21 16.39
C VAL A 72 0.55 2.07 16.66
N ASP A 73 -0.29 2.29 15.65
CA ASP A 73 -1.76 2.21 15.78
C ASP A 73 -2.41 1.65 14.50
N LYS A 74 -2.17 0.37 14.25
CA LYS A 74 -2.69 -0.34 13.07
C LYS A 74 -4.22 -0.25 12.97
N GLN A 75 -4.91 -0.36 14.11
CA GLN A 75 -6.37 -0.39 14.13
C GLN A 75 -6.98 0.92 13.62
N LYS A 76 -6.43 2.05 14.03
CA LYS A 76 -6.85 3.37 13.55
C LYS A 76 -6.78 3.46 12.02
N TYR A 77 -5.66 3.05 11.42
CA TYR A 77 -5.48 3.10 9.96
C TYR A 77 -6.41 2.15 9.20
N ILE A 78 -6.68 0.97 9.76
CA ILE A 78 -7.67 0.05 9.22
C ILE A 78 -9.06 0.69 9.22
N GLU A 79 -9.45 1.32 10.31
CA GLU A 79 -10.75 1.99 10.42
C GLU A 79 -10.86 3.18 9.47
N GLU A 80 -9.80 3.94 9.29
CA GLU A 80 -9.76 5.03 8.31
C GLU A 80 -9.97 4.53 6.88
N VAL A 81 -9.29 3.47 6.48
CA VAL A 81 -9.45 2.87 5.14
C VAL A 81 -10.87 2.32 4.96
N LEU A 82 -11.42 1.67 5.97
CA LEU A 82 -12.77 1.09 5.89
C LEU A 82 -13.89 2.14 5.77
N LYS A 83 -13.66 3.41 6.13
CA LYS A 83 -14.63 4.50 5.93
C LYS A 83 -14.95 4.71 4.44
N TYR A 84 -14.01 4.43 3.55
CA TYR A 84 -14.17 4.64 2.12
C TYR A 84 -14.85 3.48 1.38
N ILE A 85 -15.16 2.38 2.06
CA ILE A 85 -15.69 1.15 1.41
C ILE A 85 -17.00 1.38 0.64
N ASN A 86 -17.82 2.33 1.07
CA ASN A 86 -19.09 2.67 0.42
C ASN A 86 -18.94 3.77 -0.65
N THR A 87 -17.75 4.37 -0.76
CA THR A 87 -17.48 5.51 -1.66
C THR A 87 -16.24 5.28 -2.52
N ASP A 88 -15.70 4.05 -2.53
CA ASP A 88 -14.55 3.70 -3.36
C ASP A 88 -14.92 3.82 -4.84
N LEU A 89 -14.11 4.56 -5.60
CA LEU A 89 -14.35 4.84 -7.02
C LEU A 89 -14.56 3.58 -7.87
N ILE A 90 -13.94 2.47 -7.53
CA ILE A 90 -14.11 1.21 -8.26
C ILE A 90 -15.56 0.69 -8.26
N CYS A 91 -16.40 1.21 -7.38
CA CYS A 91 -17.81 0.87 -7.27
C CYS A 91 -18.74 1.84 -8.02
N TYR A 92 -18.22 2.89 -8.65
CA TYR A 92 -19.00 3.93 -9.35
C TYR A 92 -18.64 3.97 -10.83
N TRP A 93 -19.55 3.49 -11.65
CA TRP A 93 -19.31 3.27 -13.08
C TRP A 93 -20.07 4.28 -13.93
N GLU A 94 -19.49 4.66 -15.06
CA GLU A 94 -20.15 5.45 -16.07
C GLU A 94 -21.20 4.63 -16.83
N ASN A 95 -22.22 5.30 -17.38
CA ASN A 95 -23.25 4.67 -18.20
C ASN A 95 -22.69 4.22 -19.55
N LYS A 96 -23.31 3.20 -20.13
CA LYS A 96 -22.99 2.71 -21.48
C LYS A 96 -23.78 3.46 -22.54
N PRO A 97 -23.25 3.60 -23.77
CA PRO A 97 -21.86 3.39 -24.18
C PRO A 97 -21.06 4.69 -23.98
N ASP A 98 -19.89 4.61 -23.36
CA ASP A 98 -19.00 5.73 -23.15
C ASP A 98 -17.55 5.26 -23.12
N ASP A 99 -16.62 6.10 -23.57
CA ASP A 99 -15.18 5.79 -23.54
C ASP A 99 -14.69 5.60 -22.11
N LEU A 100 -15.23 6.38 -21.16
CA LEU A 100 -14.89 6.23 -19.73
C LEU A 100 -15.35 4.88 -19.20
N TYR A 101 -16.56 4.42 -19.55
CA TYR A 101 -17.04 3.09 -19.17
C TYR A 101 -16.10 2.00 -19.68
N THR A 102 -15.65 2.09 -20.93
CA THR A 102 -14.71 1.13 -21.51
C THR A 102 -13.40 1.11 -20.74
N LEU A 103 -12.85 2.28 -20.41
CA LEU A 103 -11.64 2.42 -19.63
C LEU A 103 -11.78 1.84 -18.22
N GLN A 104 -12.92 2.07 -17.58
CA GLN A 104 -13.25 1.49 -16.26
C GLN A 104 -13.35 -0.04 -16.35
N LEU A 105 -14.01 -0.57 -17.37
CA LEU A 105 -14.14 -2.01 -17.60
C LEU A 105 -12.79 -2.68 -17.71
N ASP A 106 -11.89 -2.13 -18.50
CA ASP A 106 -10.55 -2.67 -18.74
C ASP A 106 -9.68 -2.65 -17.47
N ASN A 107 -9.79 -1.60 -16.67
CA ASN A 107 -8.93 -1.44 -15.49
C ASN A 107 -9.53 -2.03 -14.21
N TRP A 108 -10.82 -1.85 -13.95
CA TRP A 108 -11.45 -2.19 -12.67
C TRP A 108 -12.07 -3.58 -12.61
N ASN A 109 -12.60 -4.08 -13.73
CA ASN A 109 -13.27 -5.37 -13.77
C ASN A 109 -12.35 -6.51 -13.30
N SER A 110 -11.07 -6.46 -13.67
CA SER A 110 -10.09 -7.44 -13.22
C SER A 110 -9.89 -7.44 -11.70
N GLN A 111 -9.94 -6.27 -11.06
CA GLN A 111 -9.82 -6.13 -9.62
C GLN A 111 -11.05 -6.64 -8.90
N LEU A 112 -12.25 -6.27 -9.36
CA LEU A 112 -13.51 -6.78 -8.81
C LEU A 112 -13.62 -8.30 -8.93
N LYS A 113 -13.19 -8.88 -10.06
CA LYS A 113 -13.12 -10.34 -10.22
C LYS A 113 -12.14 -11.00 -9.24
N LYS A 114 -11.01 -10.39 -8.94
CA LYS A 114 -10.08 -10.89 -7.91
C LYS A 114 -10.70 -10.84 -6.52
N LEU A 115 -11.33 -9.74 -6.16
CA LEU A 115 -12.04 -9.61 -4.89
C LEU A 115 -13.14 -10.65 -4.73
N LYS A 116 -13.90 -10.91 -5.80
CA LYS A 116 -14.95 -11.95 -5.81
C LYS A 116 -14.40 -13.35 -5.59
N LYS A 117 -13.21 -13.68 -6.12
CA LYS A 117 -12.53 -14.96 -5.83
C LYS A 117 -12.14 -15.11 -4.36
N GLU A 118 -11.96 -14.01 -3.67
CA GLU A 118 -11.68 -13.93 -2.24
C GLU A 118 -12.96 -13.83 -1.38
N GLU A 119 -14.14 -14.13 -1.99
CA GLU A 119 -15.46 -14.03 -1.36
C GLU A 119 -15.87 -12.60 -0.97
N LEU A 120 -15.14 -11.59 -1.45
CA LEU A 120 -15.44 -10.19 -1.28
C LEU A 120 -16.32 -9.71 -2.43
N ASN A 121 -17.63 -9.73 -2.21
CA ASN A 121 -18.62 -9.30 -3.19
C ASN A 121 -19.01 -7.85 -2.93
N PHE A 122 -18.49 -6.94 -3.74
CA PHE A 122 -18.82 -5.52 -3.72
C PHE A 122 -19.77 -5.19 -4.85
N ASP A 123 -20.81 -4.43 -4.50
CA ASP A 123 -21.77 -3.90 -5.45
C ASP A 123 -21.21 -2.67 -6.14
N TYR A 124 -21.67 -2.39 -7.35
CA TYR A 124 -21.35 -1.18 -8.09
C TYR A 124 -22.63 -0.48 -8.57
N THR A 125 -22.52 0.79 -8.88
CA THR A 125 -23.64 1.62 -9.34
C THR A 125 -23.22 2.50 -10.52
N PHE A 126 -24.19 2.88 -11.32
CA PHE A 126 -24.06 3.91 -12.36
C PHE A 126 -24.52 5.29 -11.89
N ASN A 127 -24.83 5.43 -10.62
CA ASN A 127 -25.26 6.68 -10.00
C ASN A 127 -24.18 7.23 -9.08
N ILE A 128 -24.22 8.52 -8.82
CA ILE A 128 -23.34 9.20 -7.85
C ILE A 128 -23.81 9.06 -6.40
N THR A 129 -25.00 8.49 -6.19
CA THR A 129 -25.52 8.27 -4.83
C THR A 129 -24.73 7.17 -4.12
N PRO A 130 -24.27 7.40 -2.89
CA PRO A 130 -23.50 6.41 -2.15
C PRO A 130 -24.26 5.08 -2.01
N ILE A 131 -23.59 3.98 -2.34
CA ILE A 131 -24.12 2.62 -2.17
C ILE A 131 -23.76 2.08 -0.80
N LYS A 132 -24.61 1.22 -0.27
CA LYS A 132 -24.31 0.46 0.96
C LYS A 132 -23.78 -0.91 0.55
N GLN A 133 -22.54 -1.16 0.82
CA GLN A 133 -21.91 -2.44 0.54
C GLN A 133 -22.45 -3.55 1.46
N ASN A 134 -22.36 -4.79 0.97
CA ASN A 134 -22.82 -5.98 1.68
C ASN A 134 -22.06 -6.11 3.03
N LYS A 135 -22.80 -6.26 4.13
CA LYS A 135 -22.26 -6.39 5.48
C LYS A 135 -21.29 -7.57 5.62
N SER A 136 -21.57 -8.70 4.98
CA SER A 136 -20.68 -9.88 5.04
C SER A 136 -19.34 -9.61 4.38
N SER A 137 -19.32 -8.92 3.23
CA SER A 137 -18.09 -8.52 2.55
C SER A 137 -17.28 -7.51 3.38
N ILE A 138 -17.94 -6.56 4.05
CA ILE A 138 -17.27 -5.61 4.95
C ILE A 138 -16.62 -6.33 6.13
N VAL A 139 -17.33 -7.26 6.78
CA VAL A 139 -16.81 -8.04 7.90
C VAL A 139 -15.62 -8.90 7.46
N LEU A 140 -15.76 -9.58 6.31
CA LEU A 140 -14.68 -10.40 5.76
C LEU A 140 -13.45 -9.56 5.38
N LEU A 141 -13.64 -8.41 4.74
CA LEU A 141 -12.55 -7.49 4.42
C LEU A 141 -11.83 -7.02 5.69
N LYS A 142 -12.58 -6.60 6.71
CA LYS A 142 -12.02 -6.20 8.00
C LYS A 142 -11.17 -7.32 8.61
N LYS A 143 -11.66 -8.56 8.59
CA LYS A 143 -10.91 -9.73 9.06
C LYS A 143 -9.63 -9.95 8.27
N LYS A 144 -9.69 -9.90 6.93
CA LYS A 144 -8.53 -10.08 6.05
C LYS A 144 -7.48 -8.98 6.28
N VAL A 145 -7.89 -7.72 6.33
CA VAL A 145 -6.95 -6.60 6.55
C VAL A 145 -6.29 -6.68 7.93
N ASN A 146 -7.02 -7.07 8.97
CA ASN A 146 -6.45 -7.29 10.30
C ASN A 146 -5.41 -8.42 10.34
N SER A 147 -5.54 -9.45 9.48
CA SER A 147 -4.62 -10.59 9.43
C SER A 147 -3.31 -10.29 8.69
N ILE A 148 -3.21 -9.20 7.94
CA ILE A 148 -1.97 -8.76 7.28
C ILE A 148 -0.95 -8.40 8.36
N ARG A 149 0.21 -9.07 8.32
CA ARG A 149 1.32 -8.89 9.27
C ARG A 149 2.33 -7.87 8.77
#